data_cae2545ae067bee084288c7b6a870466
#
_entry.id   cae2545ae067bee084288c7b6a870466
#
_cell.length_a   1.000
_cell.length_b   1.000
_cell.length_c   1.000
_cell.angle_alpha   90.00
_cell.angle_beta   90.00
_cell.angle_gamma   90.00
#
_symmetry.space_group_name_H-M   'P 1'
#
loop_
_entity.id
_entity.type
_entity.pdbx_description
1 polymer ?
#
loop_
_entity_poly.entity_id
_entity_poly.type
_entity_poly.pdbx_seq_one_letter_code
_entity_poly.pdbx_strand_id
1 'polypeptide(L)' 'MRAQTAAKKLGIYLPAAPDKFQNSAISHEELRELQHNPPEWLQTLRREGPHPRPEVAHKL' A
#
# COMPACT_ATOMS: atom_id res chain seq x y z
N MET A 1 -1.48 6.74 12.96
CA MET A 1 -0.17 6.30 12.51
C MET A 1 0.20 6.94 11.19
N ARG A 2 1.48 6.93 10.87
CA ARG A 2 1.92 7.50 9.60
C ARG A 2 1.57 6.55 8.46
N ALA A 3 1.48 7.11 7.28
CA ALA A 3 1.20 6.31 6.10
C ALA A 3 2.24 5.19 5.93
N GLN A 4 3.48 5.47 6.27
CA GLN A 4 4.53 4.48 6.16
C GLN A 4 4.24 3.26 7.05
N THR A 5 3.82 3.51 8.28
CA THR A 5 3.47 2.44 9.20
C THR A 5 2.25 1.67 8.68
N ALA A 6 1.25 2.41 8.20
CA ALA A 6 0.05 1.78 7.67
C ALA A 6 0.37 0.92 6.47
N ALA A 7 1.25 1.39 5.60
CA ALA A 7 1.64 0.62 4.42
C ALA A 7 2.30 -0.70 4.81
N LYS A 8 3.14 -0.66 5.85
CA LYS A 8 3.76 -1.88 6.33
C LYS A 8 2.72 -2.87 6.83
N LYS A 9 1.74 -2.37 7.56
CA LYS A 9 0.71 -3.24 8.10
C LYS A 9 -0.18 -3.78 7.00
N LEU A 10 -0.37 -3.02 5.94
CA LEU A 10 -1.16 -3.46 4.81
C LEU A 10 -0.38 -4.33 3.84
N GLY A 11 0.93 -4.34 3.95
CA GLY A 11 1.76 -5.12 3.05
C GLY A 11 1.82 -4.55 1.66
N ILE A 12 1.90 -3.22 1.55
CA ILE A 12 1.96 -2.56 0.26
C ILE A 12 3.21 -1.71 0.16
N TYR A 13 3.56 -1.35 -1.09
CA TYR A 13 4.70 -0.51 -1.36
C TYR A 13 4.25 0.94 -1.31
N LEU A 14 4.67 1.67 -0.29
CA LEU A 14 4.18 3.01 -0.05
C LEU A 14 4.41 3.98 -1.22
N PRO A 15 5.60 4.03 -1.85
CA PRO A 15 5.78 4.97 -2.96
C PRO A 15 4.82 4.78 -4.12
N ALA A 16 4.21 3.62 -4.23
CA ALA A 16 3.23 3.37 -5.28
C ALA A 16 1.82 3.80 -4.88
N ALA A 17 1.64 4.16 -3.61
CA ALA A 17 0.32 4.58 -3.14
C ALA A 17 0.02 6.00 -3.61
N PRO A 18 -1.27 6.38 -3.67
CA PRO A 18 -1.64 7.74 -4.05
C PRO A 18 -1.07 8.76 -3.07
N ASP A 19 -0.83 9.97 -3.57
CA ASP A 19 -0.35 11.05 -2.72
C ASP A 19 -1.26 11.30 -1.54
N LYS A 20 -2.55 11.18 -1.74
CA LYS A 20 -3.51 11.37 -0.66
C LYS A 20 -3.18 10.45 0.50
N PHE A 21 -2.89 9.20 0.21
CA PHE A 21 -2.58 8.24 1.25
C PHE A 21 -1.25 8.57 1.90
N GLN A 22 -0.26 8.90 1.09
CA GLN A 22 1.08 9.15 1.61
C GLN A 22 1.13 10.37 2.51
N ASN A 23 0.31 11.36 2.23
CA ASN A 23 0.31 12.61 2.99
C ASN A 23 -0.67 12.61 4.15
N SER A 24 -1.38 11.53 4.38
CA SER A 24 -2.39 11.47 5.42
C SER A 24 -1.91 10.69 6.60
N ALA A 25 -2.39 11.08 7.78
CA ALA A 25 -2.21 10.26 8.96
C ALA A 25 -3.32 9.23 8.94
N ILE A 26 -2.98 7.97 9.12
CA ILE A 26 -3.95 6.90 9.06
C ILE A 26 -4.34 6.49 10.47
N SER A 27 -5.61 6.54 10.78
CA SER A 27 -6.06 6.11 12.09
C SER A 27 -6.22 4.61 12.10
N HIS A 28 -6.34 4.06 13.31
CA HIS A 28 -6.55 2.61 13.43
C HIS A 28 -7.85 2.20 12.76
N GLU A 29 -8.86 3.05 12.84
CA GLU A 29 -10.13 2.76 12.21
C GLU A 29 -10.00 2.76 10.69
N GLU A 30 -9.26 3.73 10.18
CA GLU A 30 -9.03 3.79 8.75
C GLU A 30 -8.26 2.57 8.28
N LEU A 31 -7.25 2.17 9.04
CA LEU A 31 -6.47 1.00 8.69
C LEU A 31 -7.35 -0.23 8.64
N ARG A 32 -8.22 -0.37 9.64
CA ARG A 32 -9.13 -1.51 9.69
C ARG A 32 -10.05 -1.51 8.48
N GLU A 33 -10.57 -0.33 8.15
CA GLU A 33 -11.46 -0.19 7.00
C GLU A 33 -10.73 -0.59 5.72
N LEU A 34 -9.51 -0.15 5.57
CA LEU A 34 -8.72 -0.50 4.40
C LEU A 34 -8.46 -1.99 4.31
N GLN A 35 -8.32 -2.65 5.44
CA GLN A 35 -8.11 -4.08 5.46
C GLN A 35 -9.37 -4.86 5.14
N HIS A 36 -10.50 -4.35 5.60
CA HIS A 36 -11.79 -5.03 5.38
C HIS A 36 -12.35 -4.74 3.99
N ASN A 37 -12.21 -3.49 3.57
CA ASN A 37 -12.84 -3.03 2.33
C ASN A 37 -11.82 -2.26 1.52
N PRO A 38 -10.79 -2.92 1.01
CA PRO A 38 -9.74 -2.21 0.31
C PRO A 38 -10.24 -1.59 -0.99
N PRO A 39 -9.89 -0.31 -1.23
CA PRO A 39 -10.22 0.30 -2.50
C PRO A 39 -9.43 -0.34 -3.63
N GLU A 40 -9.83 -0.04 -4.84
CA GLU A 40 -9.21 -0.66 -5.99
C GLU A 40 -7.69 -0.48 -6.03
N TRP A 41 -7.21 0.72 -5.77
CA TRP A 41 -5.77 0.98 -5.80
C TRP A 41 -5.05 0.16 -4.74
N LEU A 42 -5.70 -0.05 -3.58
CA LEU A 42 -5.09 -0.82 -2.51
C LEU A 42 -5.05 -2.30 -2.86
N GLN A 43 -6.08 -2.78 -3.48
CA GLN A 43 -6.11 -4.18 -3.90
C GLN A 43 -4.98 -4.46 -4.88
N THR A 44 -4.75 -3.53 -5.80
CA THR A 44 -3.67 -3.68 -6.77
C THR A 44 -2.31 -3.72 -6.08
N LEU A 45 -2.10 -2.80 -5.13
CA LEU A 45 -0.83 -2.75 -4.41
C LEU A 45 -0.62 -3.98 -3.55
N ARG A 46 -1.67 -4.48 -2.93
CA ARG A 46 -1.57 -5.67 -2.11
C ARG A 46 -1.20 -6.89 -2.96
N ARG A 47 -1.70 -6.92 -4.17
CA ARG A 47 -1.39 -8.00 -5.08
C ARG A 47 0.09 -7.97 -5.47
N GLU A 48 0.62 -6.78 -5.65
CA GLU A 48 2.01 -6.64 -6.04
C GLU A 48 2.98 -6.80 -4.87
N GLY A 49 2.50 -6.59 -3.66
CA GLY A 49 3.32 -6.81 -2.49
C GLY A 49 4.02 -5.55 -2.02
N PRO A 50 4.78 -5.65 -0.93
CA PRO A 50 5.43 -4.49 -0.31
C PRO A 50 6.73 -4.07 -0.97
N HIS A 51 7.16 -4.76 -2.00
CA HIS A 51 8.41 -4.45 -2.68
C HIS A 51 8.13 -3.92 -4.07
N PRO A 52 9.05 -3.17 -4.65
CA PRO A 52 8.86 -2.73 -6.02
C PRO A 52 8.78 -3.94 -6.93
N ARG A 53 8.00 -3.79 -7.97
CA ARG A 53 7.84 -4.86 -8.91
C ARG A 53 9.20 -5.19 -9.53
N PRO A 54 9.61 -6.44 -9.55
CA PRO A 54 10.88 -6.78 -10.15
C PRO A 54 10.83 -6.46 -11.63
N GLU A 55 11.93 -5.91 -12.11
CA GLU A 55 12.01 -5.58 -13.49
C GLU A 55 12.19 -6.83 -14.20
N VAL A 56 11.27 -7.30 -14.67
CA VAL A 56 11.40 -8.47 -15.33
C VAL A 56 12.42 -8.54 -16.32
N ALA A 57 12.76 -8.24 -16.39
CA ALA A 57 13.59 -8.43 -17.16
C ALA A 57 14.22 -9.31 -17.60
N HIS A 58 14.31 -9.23 -17.42
CA HIS A 58 14.75 -9.52 -17.73
C HIS A 58 15.27 -10.22 -17.89
N LYS A 59 15.62 -10.59 -17.98
CA LYS A 59 15.99 -11.21 -18.15
C LYS A 59 16.13 -11.64 -18.57
N LEU A 60 16.51 -12.00 -18.99
CA LEU A 60 16.74 -12.63 -19.46
C LEU A 60 17.06 -12.78 -19.80
#